data_e2c14f295950cca9e86eb07df021b347
#
_entry.id   e2c14f295950cca9e86eb07df021b347
#
_cell.length_a   1.000
_cell.length_b   1.000
_cell.length_c   1.000
_cell.angle_alpha   90.00
_cell.angle_beta   90.00
_cell.angle_gamma   90.00
#
_symmetry.space_group_name_H-M   'P 1'
#
loop_
_entity.id
_entity.type
_entity.pdbx_description
1 polymer ?
#
loop_
_entity_poly.entity_id
_entity_poly.type
_entity_poly.pdbx_seq_one_letter_code
_entity_poly.pdbx_strand_id
1 'polypeptide(L)'
;FGCRMVVGLGAYPAPVPHTRDVLLSVTTSSAKLSDDLHGYVRGTLDVPGGIQTVIDVDANRAGLPALGLWAQVPHYVSTMPYPAASLALLDGLADVAGIDAHRGQLAADAAATRIRIDELVAENPQHQAMVTQLEEFVDQGLADGPVDAPTIDFERIPSGDELAAELQEFLRQRPDED
;
A
#
# COMPACT_ATOMS: atom_id res chain seq x y z
N PHE A 1 26.00 -15.11 -6.93
CA PHE A 1 25.89 -13.81 -6.28
C PHE A 1 25.82 -13.90 -4.76
N GLY A 2 25.56 -15.10 -4.18
CA GLY A 2 25.48 -15.30 -2.74
C GLY A 2 24.28 -14.61 -2.07
N CYS A 3 23.17 -14.42 -2.80
CA CYS A 3 21.93 -13.91 -2.24
C CYS A 3 21.44 -14.82 -1.11
N ARG A 4 21.05 -14.21 0.01
CA ARG A 4 20.53 -14.92 1.18
C ARG A 4 19.02 -14.78 1.32
N MET A 5 18.44 -13.74 0.73
CA MET A 5 17.03 -13.41 0.80
C MET A 5 16.65 -12.48 -0.36
N VAL A 6 15.40 -12.52 -0.78
CA VAL A 6 14.78 -11.54 -1.68
C VAL A 6 13.74 -10.76 -0.88
N VAL A 7 13.84 -9.44 -0.89
CA VAL A 7 12.84 -8.55 -0.26
C VAL A 7 12.29 -7.62 -1.33
N GLY A 8 11.00 -7.76 -1.61
CA GLY A 8 10.27 -6.82 -2.46
C GLY A 8 9.77 -5.66 -1.62
N LEU A 9 9.82 -4.44 -2.15
CA LEU A 9 9.31 -3.24 -1.49
C LEU A 9 8.18 -2.66 -2.33
N GLY A 10 7.04 -2.40 -1.70
CA GLY A 10 5.87 -1.84 -2.36
C GLY A 10 5.02 -1.00 -1.43
N ALA A 11 3.99 -0.38 -1.98
CA ALA A 11 3.01 0.38 -1.21
C ALA A 11 1.62 0.22 -1.83
N TYR A 12 0.59 0.40 -1.02
CA TYR A 12 -0.80 0.37 -1.47
C TYR A 12 -1.67 1.37 -0.70
N PRO A 13 -2.74 1.90 -1.31
CA PRO A 13 -3.69 2.75 -0.63
C PRO A 13 -4.44 1.98 0.46
N ALA A 14 -4.57 2.58 1.65
CA ALA A 14 -5.27 1.99 2.78
C ALA A 14 -6.09 3.04 3.55
N PRO A 15 -7.09 2.62 4.34
CA PRO A 15 -7.88 3.51 5.18
C PRO A 15 -7.12 3.88 6.45
N VAL A 16 -5.97 4.51 6.31
CA VAL A 16 -5.10 4.96 7.39
C VAL A 16 -4.91 6.48 7.35
N PRO A 17 -4.70 7.16 8.48
CA PRO A 17 -4.43 8.59 8.49
C PRO A 17 -2.93 8.87 8.30
N HIS A 18 -2.60 10.04 7.75
CA HIS A 18 -1.22 10.52 7.65
C HIS A 18 -0.65 10.98 9.00
N THR A 19 -1.49 11.07 10.02
CA THR A 19 -1.17 11.54 11.38
C THR A 19 -0.65 10.44 12.30
N ARG A 20 -0.65 9.19 11.85
CA ARG A 20 -0.10 8.02 12.56
C ARG A 20 1.11 7.47 11.81
N ASP A 21 1.88 6.63 12.47
CA ASP A 21 3.01 5.93 11.86
C ASP A 21 2.54 5.06 10.69
N VAL A 22 3.38 4.94 9.68
CA VAL A 22 3.08 4.12 8.51
C VAL A 22 3.11 2.64 8.90
N LEU A 23 1.99 1.97 8.74
CA LEU A 23 1.89 0.53 8.97
C LEU A 23 2.50 -0.24 7.80
N LEU A 24 3.23 -1.31 8.14
CA LEU A 24 3.79 -2.22 7.16
C LEU A 24 3.07 -3.57 7.20
N SER A 25 2.73 -4.08 6.03
CA SER A 25 2.23 -5.45 5.83
C SER A 25 3.33 -6.31 5.22
N VAL A 26 3.30 -7.60 5.52
CA VAL A 26 4.23 -8.59 4.97
C VAL A 26 3.46 -9.63 4.16
N THR A 27 3.96 -9.94 2.97
CA THR A 27 3.52 -11.08 2.18
C THR A 27 4.67 -12.05 1.99
N THR A 28 4.43 -13.34 2.16
CA THR A 28 5.40 -14.40 1.87
C THR A 28 4.68 -15.71 1.61
N SER A 29 5.22 -16.54 0.73
CA SER A 29 4.78 -17.92 0.52
C SER A 29 5.41 -18.92 1.51
N SER A 30 6.33 -18.47 2.38
CA SER A 30 7.00 -19.28 3.39
C SER A 30 6.30 -19.19 4.73
N ALA A 31 5.69 -20.30 5.20
CA ALA A 31 5.07 -20.36 6.50
C ALA A 31 6.05 -20.03 7.64
N LYS A 32 7.29 -20.49 7.53
CA LYS A 32 8.34 -20.19 8.53
C LYS A 32 8.62 -18.69 8.64
N LEU A 33 8.79 -17.99 7.52
CA LEU A 33 9.00 -16.54 7.54
C LEU A 33 7.78 -15.80 8.09
N SER A 34 6.58 -16.27 7.75
CA SER A 34 5.34 -15.69 8.29
C SER A 34 5.27 -15.79 9.82
N ASP A 35 5.72 -16.91 10.40
CA ASP A 35 5.70 -17.11 11.83
C ASP A 35 6.78 -16.29 12.57
N ASP A 36 7.93 -16.07 11.95
CA ASP A 36 9.06 -15.32 12.52
C ASP A 36 8.85 -13.80 12.52
N LEU A 37 7.97 -13.28 11.66
CA LEU A 37 7.74 -11.85 11.49
C LEU A 37 6.61 -11.35 12.40
N HIS A 38 6.98 -10.75 13.53
CA HIS A 38 6.06 -10.14 14.47
C HIS A 38 6.04 -8.61 14.29
N GLY A 39 4.90 -7.98 14.58
CA GLY A 39 4.75 -6.52 14.52
C GLY A 39 4.35 -5.96 13.14
N TYR A 40 4.11 -6.83 12.16
CA TYR A 40 3.59 -6.45 10.85
C TYR A 40 2.10 -6.76 10.74
N VAL A 41 1.37 -5.92 9.99
CA VAL A 41 -0.05 -6.15 9.71
C VAL A 41 -0.20 -7.49 8.99
N ARG A 42 -1.02 -8.36 9.56
CA ARG A 42 -1.32 -9.68 8.99
C ARG A 42 -2.73 -9.68 8.43
N GLY A 43 -2.87 -10.12 7.22
CA GLY A 43 -4.18 -10.27 6.60
C GLY A 43 -4.07 -11.03 5.29
N THR A 44 -5.21 -11.49 4.79
CA THR A 44 -5.31 -12.03 3.44
C THR A 44 -5.78 -10.90 2.53
N LEU A 45 -4.91 -10.47 1.62
CA LEU A 45 -5.28 -9.53 0.58
C LEU A 45 -5.50 -10.32 -0.71
N ASP A 46 -6.74 -10.40 -1.15
CA ASP A 46 -7.08 -11.07 -2.41
C ASP A 46 -6.92 -10.06 -3.54
N VAL A 47 -5.74 -10.06 -4.14
CA VAL A 47 -5.39 -9.19 -5.26
C VAL A 47 -4.78 -10.01 -6.40
N PRO A 48 -4.94 -9.60 -7.65
CA PRO A 48 -4.26 -10.24 -8.76
C PRO A 48 -2.75 -10.30 -8.52
N GLY A 49 -2.16 -11.49 -8.65
CA GLY A 49 -0.73 -11.69 -8.43
C GLY A 49 0.10 -10.87 -9.42
N GLY A 50 0.87 -9.91 -8.91
CA GLY A 50 1.85 -9.18 -9.69
C GLY A 50 3.17 -9.94 -9.87
N ILE A 51 4.09 -9.39 -10.63
CA ILE A 51 5.43 -9.99 -10.87
C ILE A 51 6.18 -10.27 -9.57
N GLN A 52 6.02 -9.43 -8.56
CA GLN A 52 6.65 -9.62 -7.25
C GLN A 52 6.17 -10.91 -6.57
N THR A 53 4.86 -11.21 -6.64
CA THR A 53 4.31 -12.46 -6.10
C THR A 53 4.91 -13.69 -6.80
N VAL A 54 5.11 -13.61 -8.12
CA VAL A 54 5.74 -14.69 -8.89
C VAL A 54 7.19 -14.89 -8.43
N ILE A 55 7.96 -13.81 -8.30
CA ILE A 55 9.34 -13.85 -7.80
C ILE A 55 9.40 -14.43 -6.39
N ASP A 56 8.52 -14.03 -5.49
CA ASP A 56 8.42 -14.51 -4.12
C ASP A 56 8.17 -16.03 -4.08
N VAL A 57 7.18 -16.51 -4.82
CA VAL A 57 6.83 -17.93 -4.90
C VAL A 57 7.98 -18.75 -5.47
N ASP A 58 8.57 -18.32 -6.59
CA ASP A 58 9.64 -19.09 -7.25
C ASP A 58 10.94 -19.09 -6.44
N ALA A 59 11.30 -17.95 -5.80
CA ALA A 59 12.45 -17.88 -4.92
C ALA A 59 12.29 -18.83 -3.72
N ASN A 60 11.15 -18.81 -3.04
CA ASN A 60 10.88 -19.71 -1.92
C ASN A 60 10.88 -21.18 -2.36
N ARG A 61 10.33 -21.51 -3.52
CA ARG A 61 10.41 -22.87 -4.11
C ARG A 61 11.85 -23.31 -4.38
N ALA A 62 12.71 -22.38 -4.79
CA ALA A 62 14.13 -22.63 -4.99
C ALA A 62 14.94 -22.69 -3.69
N GLY A 63 14.32 -22.55 -2.53
CA GLY A 63 14.98 -22.55 -1.22
C GLY A 63 15.64 -21.22 -0.85
N LEU A 64 15.39 -20.15 -1.61
CA LEU A 64 15.82 -18.80 -1.29
C LEU A 64 14.67 -18.06 -0.58
N PRO A 65 14.82 -17.69 0.71
CA PRO A 65 13.79 -16.95 1.42
C PRO A 65 13.38 -15.68 0.67
N ALA A 66 12.08 -15.46 0.52
CA ALA A 66 11.56 -14.30 -0.17
C ALA A 66 10.30 -13.78 0.53
N LEU A 67 10.17 -12.45 0.59
CA LEU A 67 9.02 -11.77 1.13
C LEU A 67 8.79 -10.40 0.45
N GLY A 68 7.58 -9.88 0.58
CA GLY A 68 7.24 -8.52 0.23
C GLY A 68 6.93 -7.70 1.47
N LEU A 69 7.51 -6.50 1.55
CA LEU A 69 7.13 -5.45 2.50
C LEU A 69 6.26 -4.42 1.78
N TRP A 70 5.12 -4.09 2.37
CA TRP A 70 4.14 -3.20 1.78
C TRP A 70 3.75 -2.10 2.76
N ALA A 71 4.03 -0.85 2.40
CA ALA A 71 3.63 0.30 3.19
C ALA A 71 2.18 0.67 2.90
N GLN A 72 1.40 0.90 3.97
CA GLN A 72 0.06 1.45 3.86
C GLN A 72 0.14 2.96 3.64
N VAL A 73 -0.42 3.43 2.53
CA VAL A 73 -0.46 4.86 2.17
C VAL A 73 -1.89 5.36 2.34
N PRO A 74 -2.11 6.49 3.03
CA PRO A 74 -3.45 7.05 3.14
C PRO A 74 -4.09 7.22 1.76
N HIS A 75 -5.28 6.65 1.55
CA HIS A 75 -5.92 6.60 0.24
C HIS A 75 -6.12 7.98 -0.40
N TYR A 76 -6.33 9.02 0.42
CA TYR A 76 -6.55 10.40 -0.03
C TYR A 76 -5.28 11.12 -0.50
N VAL A 77 -4.08 10.53 -0.28
CA VAL A 77 -2.80 11.05 -0.80
C VAL A 77 -2.12 10.08 -1.75
N SER A 78 -2.78 9.01 -2.17
CA SER A 78 -2.20 7.94 -2.99
C SER A 78 -1.71 8.38 -4.38
N THR A 79 -2.14 9.54 -4.85
CA THR A 79 -1.73 10.12 -6.16
C THR A 79 -0.55 11.07 -6.07
N MET A 80 -0.01 11.29 -4.86
CA MET A 80 1.13 12.18 -4.64
C MET A 80 2.31 11.44 -3.98
N PRO A 81 3.55 11.96 -4.09
CA PRO A 81 4.68 11.40 -3.37
C PRO A 81 4.42 11.36 -1.86
N TYR A 82 4.69 10.22 -1.23
CA TYR A 82 4.53 10.03 0.21
C TYR A 82 5.83 9.47 0.84
N PRO A 83 6.83 10.33 1.12
CA PRO A 83 8.15 9.90 1.58
C PRO A 83 8.14 9.13 2.91
N ALA A 84 7.11 9.32 3.76
CA ALA A 84 6.95 8.57 4.99
C ALA A 84 6.85 7.06 4.74
N ALA A 85 6.16 6.62 3.66
CA ALA A 85 6.11 5.23 3.27
C ALA A 85 7.48 4.67 2.88
N SER A 86 8.29 5.46 2.17
CA SER A 86 9.66 5.06 1.82
C SER A 86 10.55 4.91 3.05
N LEU A 87 10.42 5.79 4.04
CA LEU A 87 11.12 5.67 5.32
C LEU A 87 10.73 4.38 6.05
N ALA A 88 9.44 4.14 6.21
CA ALA A 88 8.95 2.93 6.88
C ALA A 88 9.44 1.66 6.18
N LEU A 89 9.47 1.64 4.84
CA LEU A 89 10.01 0.50 4.08
C LEU A 89 11.51 0.28 4.31
N LEU A 90 12.30 1.36 4.43
CA LEU A 90 13.73 1.25 4.77
C LEU A 90 13.95 0.77 6.20
N ASP A 91 13.12 1.18 7.14
CA ASP A 91 13.16 0.69 8.52
C ASP A 91 12.77 -0.79 8.57
N GLY A 92 11.70 -1.18 7.89
CA GLY A 92 11.32 -2.59 7.75
C GLY A 92 12.39 -3.45 7.05
N LEU A 93 13.10 -2.91 6.06
CA LEU A 93 14.20 -3.61 5.41
C LEU A 93 15.37 -3.82 6.38
N ALA A 94 15.67 -2.87 7.25
CA ALA A 94 16.67 -3.02 8.31
C ALA A 94 16.26 -4.13 9.28
N ASP A 95 15.00 -4.18 9.68
CA ASP A 95 14.46 -5.17 10.61
C ASP A 95 14.49 -6.60 10.03
N VAL A 96 14.00 -6.79 8.79
CA VAL A 96 13.85 -8.15 8.22
C VAL A 96 15.10 -8.69 7.57
N ALA A 97 15.97 -7.84 7.03
CA ALA A 97 17.15 -8.24 6.28
C ALA A 97 18.49 -7.78 6.89
N GLY A 98 18.44 -6.96 7.96
CA GLY A 98 19.63 -6.36 8.57
C GLY A 98 20.34 -5.37 7.65
N ILE A 99 19.62 -4.77 6.69
CA ILE A 99 20.18 -3.82 5.72
C ILE A 99 19.83 -2.40 6.16
N ASP A 100 20.79 -1.69 6.75
CA ASP A 100 20.62 -0.27 7.05
C ASP A 100 20.95 0.58 5.82
N ALA A 101 19.91 0.93 5.08
CA ALA A 101 20.04 1.76 3.89
C ALA A 101 20.08 3.26 4.26
N HIS A 102 20.91 4.02 3.52
CA HIS A 102 20.99 5.45 3.74
C HIS A 102 19.67 6.16 3.40
N ARG A 103 19.12 6.89 4.37
CA ARG A 103 17.80 7.55 4.24
C ARG A 103 17.84 8.90 3.52
N GLY A 104 19.05 9.46 3.33
CA GLY A 104 19.24 10.74 2.64
C GLY A 104 18.41 11.87 3.25
N GLN A 105 17.61 12.53 2.42
CA GLN A 105 16.71 13.61 2.83
C GLN A 105 15.27 13.13 3.11
N LEU A 106 14.99 11.83 3.00
CA LEU A 106 13.62 11.30 3.13
C LEU A 106 12.92 11.72 4.42
N ALA A 107 13.66 11.82 5.54
CA ALA A 107 13.07 12.26 6.81
C ALA A 107 12.60 13.72 6.75
N ALA A 108 13.40 14.59 6.15
CA ALA A 108 13.03 16.00 5.95
C ALA A 108 11.86 16.13 4.97
N ASP A 109 11.89 15.36 3.88
CA ASP A 109 10.83 15.35 2.87
C ASP A 109 9.52 14.80 3.46
N ALA A 110 9.58 13.78 4.31
CA ALA A 110 8.42 13.24 5.01
C ALA A 110 7.79 14.28 5.94
N ALA A 111 8.64 14.99 6.73
CA ALA A 111 8.16 16.04 7.62
C ALA A 111 7.50 17.20 6.84
N ALA A 112 8.15 17.64 5.75
CA ALA A 112 7.60 18.70 4.89
C ALA A 112 6.28 18.28 4.22
N THR A 113 6.21 17.02 3.75
CA THR A 113 4.99 16.47 3.14
C THR A 113 3.87 16.39 4.17
N ARG A 114 4.17 15.97 5.40
CA ARG A 114 3.20 15.92 6.48
C ARG A 114 2.57 17.29 6.77
N ILE A 115 3.40 18.32 6.94
CA ILE A 115 2.93 19.70 7.17
C ILE A 115 2.00 20.13 6.03
N ARG A 116 2.38 19.86 4.79
CA ARG A 116 1.55 20.22 3.63
C ARG A 116 0.20 19.51 3.62
N ILE A 117 0.15 18.22 4.03
CA ILE A 117 -1.10 17.48 4.12
C ILE A 117 -1.95 18.04 5.27
N ASP A 118 -1.34 18.34 6.43
CA ASP A 118 -2.02 18.94 7.57
C ASP A 118 -2.69 20.27 7.16
N GLU A 119 -2.02 21.13 6.42
CA GLU A 119 -2.56 22.39 5.88
C GLU A 119 -3.77 22.15 4.98
N LEU A 120 -3.66 21.22 4.01
CA LEU A 120 -4.74 20.88 3.09
C LEU A 120 -5.97 20.30 3.81
N VAL A 121 -5.74 19.50 4.83
CA VAL A 121 -6.83 18.93 5.65
C VAL A 121 -7.49 20.02 6.49
N ALA A 122 -6.71 20.95 7.05
CA ALA A 122 -7.24 22.04 7.89
C ALA A 122 -8.16 23.01 7.12
N GLU A 123 -8.00 23.13 5.81
CA GLU A 123 -8.85 23.98 4.97
C GLU A 123 -10.27 23.43 4.76
N ASN A 124 -10.51 22.14 5.03
CA ASN A 124 -11.80 21.50 4.76
C ASN A 124 -12.31 20.68 5.97
N PRO A 125 -13.43 21.10 6.62
CA PRO A 125 -13.98 20.39 7.76
C PRO A 125 -14.36 18.92 7.47
N GLN A 126 -14.72 18.58 6.22
CA GLN A 126 -15.02 17.19 5.85
C GLN A 126 -13.76 16.33 5.84
N HIS A 127 -12.63 16.90 5.39
CA HIS A 127 -11.34 16.20 5.43
C HIS A 127 -10.88 16.00 6.87
N GLN A 128 -11.08 16.99 7.75
CA GLN A 128 -10.77 16.86 9.19
C GLN A 128 -11.58 15.73 9.83
N ALA A 129 -12.89 15.69 9.58
CA ALA A 129 -13.75 14.63 10.09
C ALA A 129 -13.34 13.25 9.59
N MET A 130 -12.98 13.12 8.30
CA MET A 130 -12.48 11.88 7.72
C MET A 130 -11.18 11.43 8.39
N VAL A 131 -10.21 12.34 8.59
CA VAL A 131 -8.93 12.00 9.23
C VAL A 131 -9.17 11.54 10.66
N THR A 132 -10.04 12.23 11.44
CA THR A 132 -10.40 11.82 12.79
C THR A 132 -11.00 10.40 12.83
N GLN A 133 -11.89 10.06 11.89
CA GLN A 133 -12.45 8.71 11.81
C GLN A 133 -11.37 7.65 11.50
N LEU A 134 -10.42 7.97 10.63
CA LEU A 134 -9.30 7.08 10.33
C LEU A 134 -8.35 6.91 11.51
N GLU A 135 -8.13 7.97 12.30
CA GLU A 135 -7.37 7.89 13.54
C GLU A 135 -8.02 6.96 14.55
N GLU A 136 -9.32 7.10 14.77
CA GLU A 136 -10.08 6.21 15.66
C GLU A 136 -10.02 4.76 15.18
N PHE A 137 -10.10 4.53 13.89
CA PHE A 137 -10.00 3.20 13.28
C PHE A 137 -8.64 2.55 13.56
N VAL A 138 -7.54 3.29 13.35
CA VAL A 138 -6.18 2.79 13.61
C VAL A 138 -5.94 2.60 15.11
N ASP A 139 -6.35 3.56 15.94
CA ASP A 139 -6.14 3.54 17.40
C ASP A 139 -6.92 2.38 18.08
N GLN A 140 -7.98 1.88 17.45
CA GLN A 140 -8.73 0.70 17.90
C GLN A 140 -8.08 -0.63 17.44
N GLY A 141 -6.96 -0.59 16.71
CA GLY A 141 -6.29 -1.78 16.17
C GLY A 141 -7.05 -2.43 15.01
N LEU A 142 -8.03 -1.75 14.43
CA LEU A 142 -8.83 -2.29 13.32
C LEU A 142 -8.04 -2.30 12.00
N ALA A 143 -6.97 -1.52 11.92
CA ALA A 143 -6.07 -1.52 10.76
C ALA A 143 -5.16 -2.77 10.72
N ASP A 144 -5.03 -3.49 11.83
CA ASP A 144 -4.24 -4.73 11.96
C ASP A 144 -5.04 -5.99 11.60
N GLY A 145 -6.36 -5.84 11.40
CA GLY A 145 -7.24 -6.94 11.02
C GLY A 145 -7.16 -7.25 9.52
N PRO A 146 -7.77 -8.38 9.07
CA PRO A 146 -8.02 -8.58 7.66
C PRO A 146 -8.82 -7.35 7.20
N VAL A 147 -8.22 -6.59 6.30
CA VAL A 147 -8.97 -5.54 5.62
C VAL A 147 -10.03 -6.31 4.83
N ASP A 148 -11.27 -6.32 5.32
CA ASP A 148 -12.42 -6.50 4.45
C ASP A 148 -12.38 -5.28 3.50
N ALA A 149 -11.40 -5.32 2.60
CA ALA A 149 -11.45 -4.50 1.41
C ALA A 149 -12.83 -4.81 0.81
N PRO A 150 -13.65 -3.81 0.49
CA PRO A 150 -14.89 -4.06 -0.23
C PRO A 150 -14.48 -5.00 -1.36
N THR A 151 -15.02 -6.20 -1.33
CA THR A 151 -14.73 -7.22 -2.34
C THR A 151 -15.02 -6.52 -3.65
N ILE A 152 -13.95 -6.08 -4.34
CA ILE A 152 -14.12 -5.57 -5.69
C ILE A 152 -14.54 -6.82 -6.42
N ASP A 153 -15.82 -6.89 -6.69
CA ASP A 153 -16.42 -7.97 -7.45
C ASP A 153 -15.84 -7.88 -8.86
N PHE A 154 -14.72 -8.59 -9.07
CA PHE A 154 -14.01 -8.61 -10.35
C PHE A 154 -14.90 -9.20 -11.46
N GLU A 155 -15.95 -9.96 -11.12
CA GLU A 155 -16.97 -10.38 -12.07
C GLU A 155 -17.87 -9.21 -12.54
N ARG A 156 -17.87 -8.08 -11.80
CA ARG A 156 -18.61 -6.85 -12.16
C ARG A 156 -17.73 -5.78 -12.80
N ILE A 157 -16.42 -6.00 -12.92
CA ILE A 157 -15.57 -5.09 -13.70
C ILE A 157 -15.83 -5.40 -15.18
N PRO A 158 -16.41 -4.45 -15.97
CA PRO A 158 -16.61 -4.65 -17.38
C PRO A 158 -15.28 -5.03 -18.05
N SER A 159 -15.31 -6.00 -18.95
CA SER A 159 -14.14 -6.34 -19.76
C SER A 159 -13.67 -5.12 -20.56
N GLY A 160 -12.41 -5.12 -21.00
CA GLY A 160 -11.88 -4.02 -21.82
C GLY A 160 -12.74 -3.76 -23.07
N ASP A 161 -13.35 -4.80 -23.64
CA ASP A 161 -14.25 -4.70 -24.79
C ASP A 161 -15.60 -4.08 -24.41
N GLU A 162 -16.16 -4.39 -23.24
CA GLU A 162 -17.38 -3.77 -22.72
C GLU A 162 -17.16 -2.28 -22.41
N LEU A 163 -16.04 -1.93 -21.77
CA LEU A 163 -15.66 -0.52 -21.53
C LEU A 163 -15.46 0.25 -22.84
N ALA A 164 -14.84 -0.37 -23.84
CA ALA A 164 -14.67 0.26 -25.15
C ALA A 164 -16.02 0.46 -25.86
N ALA A 165 -16.96 -0.49 -25.75
CA ALA A 165 -18.30 -0.38 -26.31
C ALA A 165 -19.10 0.73 -25.62
N GLU A 166 -19.03 0.80 -24.29
CA GLU A 166 -19.72 1.83 -23.48
C GLU A 166 -19.17 3.23 -23.78
N LEU A 167 -17.83 3.36 -23.91
CA LEU A 167 -17.18 4.61 -24.30
C LEU A 167 -17.58 5.04 -25.73
N GLN A 168 -17.67 4.09 -26.67
CA GLN A 168 -18.12 4.39 -28.05
C GLN A 168 -19.58 4.82 -28.08
N GLU A 169 -20.43 4.23 -27.24
CA GLU A 169 -21.83 4.62 -27.12
C GLU A 169 -21.97 6.01 -26.50
N PHE A 170 -21.20 6.30 -25.45
CA PHE A 170 -21.15 7.61 -24.81
C PHE A 170 -20.69 8.71 -25.82
N LEU A 171 -19.64 8.42 -26.62
CA LEU A 171 -19.16 9.36 -27.64
C LEU A 171 -20.17 9.58 -28.76
N ARG A 172 -20.98 8.58 -29.13
CA ARG A 172 -22.05 8.74 -30.11
C ARG A 172 -23.23 9.56 -29.60
N GLN A 173 -23.48 9.54 -28.30
CA GLN A 173 -24.58 10.29 -27.67
C GLN A 173 -24.21 11.74 -27.35
N ARG A 174 -22.93 12.15 -27.49
CA ARG A 174 -22.51 13.54 -27.40
C ARG A 174 -22.84 14.25 -28.73
N PRO A 175 -23.80 15.20 -28.75
CA PRO A 175 -23.95 16.07 -29.93
C PRO A 175 -22.67 16.87 -30.08
N ASP A 176 -22.21 16.98 -31.34
CA ASP A 176 -21.14 17.92 -31.72
C ASP A 176 -21.55 19.33 -31.28
N GLU A 177 -20.93 19.83 -30.19
CA GLU A 177 -21.01 21.27 -29.90
C GLU A 177 -19.99 21.95 -30.81
N ASP A 178 -20.51 22.52 -31.93
CA ASP A 178 -19.83 23.51 -32.77
C ASP A 178 -19.69 24.84 -32.02
#